data_078e42e4b1d41bc70c7a011d480a9a0b
#
_entry.id   078e42e4b1d41bc70c7a011d480a9a0b
#
_cell.length_a   1.000
_cell.length_b   1.000
_cell.length_c   1.000
_cell.angle_alpha   90.00
_cell.angle_beta   90.00
_cell.angle_gamma   90.00
#
_symmetry.space_group_name_H-M   'P 1'
#
loop_
_entity.id
_entity.type
_entity.pdbx_description
1 polymer ?
#
loop_
_entity_poly.entity_id
_entity_poly.type
_entity_poly.pdbx_seq_one_letter_code
_entity_poly.pdbx_strand_id
1 'polypeptide(L)'
;ARPRVGGAVSAALLLAYAGLKVGDQISLFSFAAKPIGMTPAYMHTQDFPALQRAASRIDYAPVESNFTLALSTLGAELNRRSLIILFTEFTDATSADLMIRAAGRLVKKHRLLFVVIKDEELEDEERRRPESGSDVTRANVAAAMLRDRQLVIARLQRLGADVIEVPADAMGAHVVEAYLGIKRQGSL
;
A
#
# COMPACT_ATOMS: atom_id res chain seq x y z
N ALA A 1 2.40 0.75 15.92
CA ALA A 1 2.23 1.54 14.70
C ALA A 1 3.56 1.90 14.00
N ARG A 2 4.61 2.31 14.75
CA ARG A 2 5.94 2.62 14.17
C ARG A 2 6.57 1.48 13.36
N PRO A 3 6.56 0.21 13.81
CA PRO A 3 7.17 -0.90 13.06
C PRO A 3 6.58 -1.11 11.68
N ARG A 4 5.27 -0.88 11.49
CA ARG A 4 4.56 -1.11 10.23
C ARG A 4 4.94 -0.06 9.17
N VAL A 5 5.01 1.22 9.53
CA VAL A 5 5.47 2.29 8.61
C VAL A 5 6.92 2.05 8.20
N GLY A 6 7.81 1.75 9.15
CA GLY A 6 9.21 1.40 8.86
C GLY A 6 9.34 0.19 7.93
N GLY A 7 8.52 -0.83 8.12
CA GLY A 7 8.45 -2.00 7.25
C GLY A 7 8.01 -1.64 5.83
N ALA A 8 6.98 -0.80 5.69
CA ALA A 8 6.51 -0.32 4.39
C ALA A 8 7.56 0.50 3.66
N VAL A 9 8.26 1.41 4.35
CA VAL A 9 9.35 2.21 3.78
C VAL A 9 10.50 1.31 3.32
N SER A 10 10.90 0.33 4.14
CA SER A 10 11.95 -0.62 3.78
C SER A 10 11.56 -1.48 2.58
N ALA A 11 10.32 -1.94 2.52
CA ALA A 11 9.79 -2.71 1.40
C ALA A 11 9.73 -1.87 0.12
N ALA A 12 9.32 -0.60 0.22
CA ALA A 12 9.31 0.33 -0.91
C ALA A 12 10.72 0.59 -1.45
N LEU A 13 11.72 0.72 -0.58
CA LEU A 13 13.13 0.89 -0.99
C LEU A 13 13.68 -0.37 -1.65
N LEU A 14 13.38 -1.55 -1.11
CA LEU A 14 13.79 -2.82 -1.73
C LEU A 14 13.18 -2.97 -3.12
N LEU A 15 11.90 -2.67 -3.25
CA LEU A 15 11.18 -2.67 -4.52
C LEU A 15 11.77 -1.66 -5.51
N ALA A 16 12.06 -0.44 -5.05
CA ALA A 16 12.69 0.60 -5.86
C ALA A 16 14.06 0.16 -6.39
N TYR A 17 14.87 -0.45 -5.54
CA TYR A 17 16.15 -1.00 -5.96
C TYR A 17 16.00 -2.12 -7.01
N ALA A 18 15.06 -3.05 -6.80
CA ALA A 18 14.74 -4.10 -7.76
C ALA A 18 14.30 -3.52 -9.12
N GLY A 19 13.45 -2.49 -9.11
CA GLY A 19 13.00 -1.82 -10.31
C GLY A 19 14.13 -1.12 -11.06
N LEU A 20 15.00 -0.39 -10.37
CA LEU A 20 16.20 0.21 -10.97
C LEU A 20 17.13 -0.82 -11.58
N LYS A 21 17.29 -1.98 -10.93
CA LYS A 21 18.12 -3.10 -11.43
C LYS A 21 17.63 -3.65 -12.77
N VAL A 22 16.33 -3.67 -12.98
CA VAL A 22 15.73 -4.16 -14.25
C VAL A 22 15.49 -3.06 -15.27
N GLY A 23 15.92 -1.82 -14.98
CA GLY A 23 15.88 -0.69 -15.90
C GLY A 23 14.57 0.09 -15.90
N ASP A 24 13.73 -0.06 -14.88
CA ASP A 24 12.51 0.72 -14.75
C ASP A 24 12.77 2.13 -14.24
N GLN A 25 11.86 3.05 -14.58
CA GLN A 25 11.82 4.38 -13.99
C GLN A 25 11.08 4.34 -12.66
N ILE A 26 11.71 4.80 -11.59
CA ILE A 26 11.18 4.73 -10.23
C ILE A 26 11.04 6.15 -9.66
N SER A 27 9.86 6.44 -9.14
CA SER A 27 9.58 7.61 -8.31
C SER A 27 8.98 7.17 -6.98
N LEU A 28 9.29 7.90 -5.92
CA LEU A 28 8.70 7.72 -4.61
C LEU A 28 7.74 8.87 -4.33
N PHE A 29 6.49 8.54 -4.01
CA PHE A 29 5.47 9.50 -3.61
C PHE A 29 5.06 9.24 -2.16
N SER A 30 5.07 10.26 -1.34
CA SER A 30 4.69 10.18 0.07
C SER A 30 3.57 11.15 0.40
N PHE A 31 2.68 10.72 1.29
CA PHE A 31 1.53 11.50 1.74
C PHE A 31 1.08 11.11 3.15
N ALA A 32 0.34 12.02 3.76
CA ALA A 32 -0.40 11.81 5.00
C ALA A 32 -1.79 12.48 4.84
N ALA A 33 -2.19 13.40 5.71
CA ALA A 33 -3.38 14.22 5.48
C ALA A 33 -3.29 15.06 4.19
N LYS A 34 -2.05 15.31 3.72
CA LYS A 34 -1.74 16.00 2.46
C LYS A 34 -0.59 15.26 1.75
N PRO A 35 -0.44 15.45 0.42
CA PRO A 35 0.78 15.05 -0.27
C PRO A 35 2.00 15.73 0.37
N ILE A 36 3.06 14.95 0.61
CA ILE A 36 4.31 15.44 1.21
C ILE A 36 5.30 15.76 0.09
N GLY A 37 5.41 14.86 -0.89
CA GLY A 37 6.26 15.08 -2.05
C GLY A 37 6.38 13.88 -2.96
N MET A 38 6.88 14.15 -4.16
CA MET A 38 7.21 13.15 -5.17
C MET A 38 8.65 13.37 -5.63
N THR A 39 9.43 12.30 -5.69
CA THR A 39 10.78 12.37 -6.25
C THR A 39 10.73 12.47 -7.77
N PRO A 40 11.78 12.99 -8.43
CA PRO A 40 11.97 12.76 -9.85
C PRO A 40 11.97 11.27 -10.20
N ALA A 41 11.75 10.95 -11.46
CA ALA A 41 11.89 9.59 -11.95
C ALA A 41 13.38 9.25 -12.13
N TYR A 42 13.85 8.27 -11.40
CA TYR A 42 15.21 7.75 -11.48
C TYR A 42 15.25 6.46 -12.30
N MET A 43 16.36 6.24 -13.04
CA MET A 43 16.50 5.09 -13.94
C MET A 43 17.72 4.22 -13.61
N HIS A 44 18.65 4.71 -12.80
CA HIS A 44 19.93 4.05 -12.58
C HIS A 44 20.11 3.68 -11.10
N THR A 45 20.75 2.55 -10.85
CA THR A 45 21.01 2.10 -9.47
C THR A 45 21.87 3.09 -8.67
N GLN A 46 22.71 3.87 -9.34
CA GLN A 46 23.48 4.95 -8.71
C GLN A 46 22.62 6.09 -8.14
N ASP A 47 21.35 6.20 -8.56
CA ASP A 47 20.40 7.19 -8.05
C ASP A 47 19.70 6.71 -6.77
N PHE A 48 19.86 5.44 -6.40
CA PHE A 48 19.22 4.85 -5.24
C PHE A 48 19.43 5.62 -3.91
N PRO A 49 20.62 6.22 -3.64
CA PRO A 49 20.78 7.07 -2.46
C PRO A 49 19.85 8.28 -2.41
N ALA A 50 19.39 8.79 -3.55
CA ALA A 50 18.41 9.88 -3.58
C ALA A 50 17.02 9.40 -3.13
N LEU A 51 16.61 8.19 -3.52
CA LEU A 51 15.39 7.55 -3.03
C LEU A 51 15.46 7.26 -1.52
N GLN A 52 16.63 6.79 -1.05
CA GLN A 52 16.83 6.56 0.38
C GLN A 52 16.71 7.87 1.19
N ARG A 53 17.29 8.97 0.72
CA ARG A 53 17.13 10.29 1.37
C ARG A 53 15.69 10.79 1.36
N ALA A 54 14.95 10.56 0.30
CA ALA A 54 13.52 10.89 0.25
C ALA A 54 12.72 10.04 1.23
N ALA A 55 12.98 8.74 1.28
CA ALA A 55 12.34 7.79 2.17
C ALA A 55 12.63 8.07 3.65
N SER A 56 13.85 8.52 3.98
CA SER A 56 14.23 8.87 5.36
C SER A 56 13.45 10.05 5.96
N ARG A 57 12.78 10.82 5.11
CA ARG A 57 11.90 11.94 5.52
C ARG A 57 10.47 11.50 5.80
N ILE A 58 10.14 10.25 5.47
CA ILE A 58 8.82 9.69 5.76
C ILE A 58 8.81 9.29 7.23
N ASP A 59 8.00 10.01 8.01
CA ASP A 59 7.83 9.72 9.43
C ASP A 59 6.37 9.35 9.71
N TYR A 60 6.16 8.69 10.84
CA TYR A 60 4.82 8.41 11.33
C TYR A 60 4.12 9.72 11.70
N ALA A 61 3.02 9.99 11.04
CA ALA A 61 2.13 11.08 11.39
C ALA A 61 0.84 10.48 12.01
N PRO A 62 0.47 10.87 13.23
CA PRO A 62 -0.77 10.42 13.87
C PRO A 62 -1.99 11.15 13.29
N VAL A 63 -2.07 11.18 11.96
CA VAL A 63 -3.14 11.83 11.21
C VAL A 63 -3.70 10.85 10.19
N GLU A 64 -4.98 10.94 9.94
CA GLU A 64 -5.63 10.12 8.92
C GLU A 64 -5.11 10.49 7.52
N SER A 65 -4.77 9.47 6.74
CA SER A 65 -4.27 9.64 5.38
C SER A 65 -5.40 9.99 4.43
N ASN A 66 -5.23 11.09 3.68
CA ASN A 66 -6.19 11.51 2.67
C ASN A 66 -5.89 10.86 1.32
N PHE A 67 -6.36 9.63 1.14
CA PHE A 67 -6.16 8.88 -0.10
C PHE A 67 -6.78 9.55 -1.33
N THR A 68 -7.91 10.23 -1.18
CA THR A 68 -8.57 10.93 -2.29
C THR A 68 -7.67 12.04 -2.83
N LEU A 69 -7.14 12.87 -1.96
CA LEU A 69 -6.24 13.96 -2.35
C LEU A 69 -4.92 13.41 -2.89
N ALA A 70 -4.33 12.41 -2.21
CA ALA A 70 -3.08 11.80 -2.60
C ALA A 70 -3.16 11.17 -4.01
N LEU A 71 -4.16 10.32 -4.25
CA LEU A 71 -4.32 9.65 -5.54
C LEU A 71 -4.71 10.62 -6.67
N SER A 72 -5.47 11.67 -6.36
CA SER A 72 -5.78 12.72 -7.34
C SER A 72 -4.55 13.52 -7.73
N THR A 73 -3.72 13.89 -6.74
CA THR A 73 -2.45 14.60 -6.98
C THR A 73 -1.49 13.72 -7.79
N LEU A 74 -1.32 12.45 -7.39
CA LEU A 74 -0.46 11.52 -8.11
C LEU A 74 -0.90 11.34 -9.56
N GLY A 75 -2.21 11.20 -9.80
CA GLY A 75 -2.77 11.07 -11.15
C GLY A 75 -2.55 12.30 -12.02
N ALA A 76 -2.45 13.50 -11.44
CA ALA A 76 -2.11 14.73 -12.16
C ALA A 76 -0.62 14.82 -12.52
N GLU A 77 0.25 14.27 -11.67
CA GLU A 77 1.71 14.26 -11.87
C GLU A 77 2.17 13.21 -12.89
N LEU A 78 1.42 12.11 -13.03
CA LEU A 78 1.80 11.00 -13.91
C LEU A 78 1.36 11.24 -15.35
N ASN A 79 2.32 11.52 -16.23
CA ASN A 79 2.09 11.76 -17.66
C ASN A 79 2.09 10.49 -18.52
N ARG A 80 2.56 9.37 -17.99
CA ARG A 80 2.67 8.08 -18.68
C ARG A 80 1.90 7.01 -17.93
N ARG A 81 1.50 5.95 -18.67
CA ARG A 81 1.00 4.74 -18.02
C ARG A 81 2.06 4.20 -17.07
N SER A 82 1.69 4.00 -15.82
CA SER A 82 2.60 3.61 -14.74
C SER A 82 2.00 2.47 -13.93
N LEU A 83 2.85 1.68 -13.29
CA LEU A 83 2.46 0.83 -12.17
C LEU A 83 2.56 1.66 -10.89
N ILE A 84 1.44 1.83 -10.21
CA ILE A 84 1.35 2.49 -8.92
C ILE A 84 1.25 1.41 -7.84
N ILE A 85 2.22 1.37 -6.95
CA ILE A 85 2.24 0.43 -5.84
C ILE A 85 1.97 1.22 -4.57
N LEU A 86 0.81 0.95 -3.94
CA LEU A 86 0.31 1.68 -2.79
C LEU A 86 0.35 0.79 -1.55
N PHE A 87 1.17 1.18 -0.58
CA PHE A 87 1.19 0.55 0.74
C PHE A 87 0.09 1.16 1.61
N THR A 88 -0.78 0.35 2.16
CA THR A 88 -1.94 0.82 2.91
C THR A 88 -2.37 -0.14 4.02
N GLU A 89 -3.01 0.43 5.02
CA GLU A 89 -3.81 -0.28 6.01
C GLU A 89 -5.25 0.25 5.90
N PHE A 90 -6.22 -0.63 5.94
CA PHE A 90 -7.62 -0.21 6.01
C PHE A 90 -8.03 -0.15 7.47
N THR A 91 -8.41 1.03 7.92
CA THR A 91 -8.84 1.27 9.30
C THR A 91 -10.37 1.30 9.43
N ASP A 92 -11.06 1.74 8.39
CA ASP A 92 -12.52 1.84 8.36
C ASP A 92 -13.10 1.80 6.93
N ALA A 93 -14.38 1.46 6.83
CA ALA A 93 -15.08 1.33 5.55
C ALA A 93 -15.29 2.67 4.84
N THR A 94 -15.40 3.78 5.58
CA THR A 94 -15.67 5.11 4.99
C THR A 94 -14.45 5.65 4.27
N SER A 95 -13.29 5.60 4.93
CA SER A 95 -12.01 5.99 4.32
C SER A 95 -11.69 5.11 3.11
N ALA A 96 -12.04 3.82 3.19
CA ALA A 96 -11.89 2.88 2.08
C ALA A 96 -12.79 3.23 0.88
N ASP A 97 -14.02 3.69 1.09
CA ASP A 97 -14.92 4.11 0.02
C ASP A 97 -14.35 5.28 -0.80
N LEU A 98 -13.80 6.28 -0.14
CA LEU A 98 -13.15 7.41 -0.79
C LEU A 98 -11.92 6.97 -1.58
N MET A 99 -11.11 6.10 -1.01
CA MET A 99 -9.95 5.50 -1.69
C MET A 99 -10.36 4.70 -2.94
N ILE A 100 -11.40 3.87 -2.85
CA ILE A 100 -11.92 3.06 -3.97
C ILE A 100 -12.38 3.97 -5.11
N ARG A 101 -13.09 5.06 -4.82
CA ARG A 101 -13.52 6.03 -5.85
C ARG A 101 -12.33 6.72 -6.53
N ALA A 102 -11.30 7.09 -5.77
CA ALA A 102 -10.09 7.68 -6.31
C ALA A 102 -9.30 6.68 -7.17
N ALA A 103 -9.14 5.45 -6.69
CA ALA A 103 -8.52 4.35 -7.42
C ALA A 103 -9.23 4.04 -8.74
N GLY A 104 -10.56 4.07 -8.75
CA GLY A 104 -11.38 3.84 -9.94
C GLY A 104 -11.12 4.81 -11.10
N ARG A 105 -10.60 6.00 -10.82
CA ARG A 105 -10.14 6.94 -11.86
C ARG A 105 -8.75 6.56 -12.38
N LEU A 106 -7.87 6.12 -11.50
CA LEU A 106 -6.48 5.79 -11.84
C LEU A 106 -6.34 4.50 -12.63
N VAL A 107 -7.13 3.47 -12.33
CA VAL A 107 -7.06 2.17 -13.03
C VAL A 107 -7.37 2.27 -14.53
N LYS A 108 -8.02 3.36 -14.97
CA LYS A 108 -8.29 3.62 -16.39
C LYS A 108 -7.03 3.95 -17.19
N LYS A 109 -6.02 4.51 -16.53
CA LYS A 109 -4.76 4.95 -17.15
C LYS A 109 -3.54 4.17 -16.69
N HIS A 110 -3.57 3.71 -15.44
CA HIS A 110 -2.44 3.12 -14.76
C HIS A 110 -2.78 1.72 -14.27
N ARG A 111 -1.79 0.91 -13.98
CA ARG A 111 -1.98 -0.34 -13.24
C ARG A 111 -1.75 -0.06 -11.76
N LEU A 112 -2.64 -0.54 -10.91
CA LEU A 112 -2.57 -0.35 -9.46
C LEU A 112 -2.30 -1.69 -8.78
N LEU A 113 -1.34 -1.70 -7.85
CA LEU A 113 -1.10 -2.78 -6.91
C LEU A 113 -1.26 -2.22 -5.50
N PHE A 114 -2.27 -2.69 -4.78
CA PHE A 114 -2.44 -2.41 -3.36
C PHE A 114 -1.71 -3.47 -2.53
N VAL A 115 -0.81 -2.99 -1.70
CA VAL A 115 -0.12 -3.80 -0.69
C VAL A 115 -0.78 -3.53 0.65
N VAL A 116 -1.58 -4.50 1.08
CA VAL A 116 -2.36 -4.41 2.31
C VAL A 116 -1.58 -5.13 3.40
N ILE A 117 -1.20 -4.40 4.43
CA ILE A 117 -0.47 -4.97 5.56
C ILE A 117 -1.45 -5.73 6.45
N LYS A 118 -1.17 -6.99 6.72
CA LYS A 118 -1.99 -7.81 7.62
C LYS A 118 -1.99 -7.25 9.03
N ASP A 119 -3.14 -7.30 9.67
CA ASP A 119 -3.29 -7.02 11.08
C ASP A 119 -3.31 -8.33 11.86
N GLU A 120 -2.11 -8.81 12.20
CA GLU A 120 -1.94 -10.09 12.90
C GLU A 120 -2.57 -10.08 14.30
N GLU A 121 -2.55 -8.91 14.98
CA GLU A 121 -3.19 -8.76 16.28
C GLU A 121 -4.71 -8.97 16.18
N LEU A 122 -5.32 -8.45 15.10
CA LEU A 122 -6.75 -8.60 14.85
C LEU A 122 -7.11 -10.04 14.47
N GLU A 123 -6.26 -10.70 13.66
CA GLU A 123 -6.43 -12.10 13.32
C GLU A 123 -6.26 -13.02 14.54
N ASP A 124 -5.32 -12.72 15.42
CA ASP A 124 -5.10 -13.45 16.66
C ASP A 124 -6.26 -13.28 17.64
N GLU A 125 -6.81 -12.07 17.74
CA GLU A 125 -7.97 -11.79 18.60
C GLU A 125 -9.23 -12.53 18.10
N GLU A 126 -9.43 -12.63 16.78
CA GLU A 126 -10.53 -13.43 16.22
C GLU A 126 -10.38 -14.92 16.53
N ARG A 127 -9.15 -15.45 16.42
CA ARG A 127 -8.87 -16.87 16.63
C ARG A 127 -8.80 -17.27 18.09
N ARG A 128 -8.62 -16.32 18.99
CA ARG A 128 -8.48 -16.58 20.41
C ARG A 128 -9.74 -17.22 20.97
N ARG A 129 -9.56 -18.31 21.71
CA ARG A 129 -10.67 -18.95 22.41
C ARG A 129 -11.17 -18.03 23.55
N PRO A 130 -12.42 -17.58 23.52
CA PRO A 130 -12.92 -16.65 24.54
C PRO A 130 -13.06 -17.37 25.89
N GLU A 131 -12.56 -16.75 26.94
CA GLU A 131 -12.65 -17.22 28.32
C GLU A 131 -13.65 -16.38 29.15
N SER A 132 -14.06 -15.23 28.61
CA SER A 132 -14.99 -14.29 29.25
C SER A 132 -15.96 -13.68 28.25
N GLY A 133 -17.05 -13.05 28.73
CA GLY A 133 -17.99 -12.33 27.88
C GLY A 133 -17.33 -11.14 27.16
N SER A 134 -16.33 -10.50 27.75
CA SER A 134 -15.56 -9.44 27.08
C SER A 134 -14.70 -9.97 25.94
N ASP A 135 -14.20 -11.20 26.03
CA ASP A 135 -13.43 -11.85 24.97
C ASP A 135 -14.32 -12.17 23.77
N VAL A 136 -15.54 -12.63 24.01
CA VAL A 136 -16.55 -12.86 22.95
C VAL A 136 -16.84 -11.56 22.20
N THR A 137 -16.97 -10.45 22.93
CA THR A 137 -17.22 -9.15 22.30
C THR A 137 -16.04 -8.72 21.43
N ARG A 138 -14.80 -8.84 21.95
CA ARG A 138 -13.59 -8.51 21.19
C ARG A 138 -13.43 -9.38 19.94
N ALA A 139 -13.61 -10.67 20.06
CA ALA A 139 -13.54 -11.60 18.93
C ALA A 139 -14.60 -11.26 17.84
N ASN A 140 -15.81 -10.91 18.24
CA ASN A 140 -16.86 -10.51 17.31
C ASN A 140 -16.54 -9.19 16.60
N VAL A 141 -15.96 -8.22 17.30
CA VAL A 141 -15.51 -6.95 16.69
C VAL A 141 -14.36 -7.21 15.72
N ALA A 142 -13.37 -8.02 16.11
CA ALA A 142 -12.26 -8.40 15.25
C ALA A 142 -12.76 -9.09 13.96
N ALA A 143 -13.67 -10.06 14.08
CA ALA A 143 -14.27 -10.74 12.95
C ALA A 143 -15.06 -9.80 12.03
N ALA A 144 -15.75 -8.79 12.57
CA ALA A 144 -16.44 -7.78 11.78
C ALA A 144 -15.45 -6.91 11.00
N MET A 145 -14.40 -6.43 11.63
CA MET A 145 -13.35 -5.63 10.99
C MET A 145 -12.63 -6.40 9.87
N LEU A 146 -12.33 -7.69 10.09
CA LEU A 146 -11.73 -8.54 9.06
C LEU A 146 -12.66 -8.76 7.87
N ARG A 147 -13.96 -8.93 8.10
CA ARG A 147 -14.96 -9.02 7.02
C ARG A 147 -15.05 -7.73 6.21
N ASP A 148 -15.10 -6.57 6.87
CA ASP A 148 -15.11 -5.27 6.20
C ASP A 148 -13.87 -5.08 5.33
N ARG A 149 -12.71 -5.47 5.83
CA ARG A 149 -11.45 -5.48 5.07
C ARG A 149 -11.53 -6.34 3.80
N GLN A 150 -12.06 -7.55 3.90
CA GLN A 150 -12.22 -8.45 2.74
C GLN A 150 -13.19 -7.87 1.70
N LEU A 151 -14.24 -7.18 2.13
CA LEU A 151 -15.15 -6.48 1.23
C LEU A 151 -14.44 -5.34 0.48
N VAL A 152 -13.59 -4.57 1.14
CA VAL A 152 -12.78 -3.51 0.51
C VAL A 152 -11.83 -4.10 -0.52
N ILE A 153 -11.11 -5.17 -0.20
CA ILE A 153 -10.22 -5.88 -1.11
C ILE A 153 -10.98 -6.37 -2.34
N ALA A 154 -12.11 -7.03 -2.16
CA ALA A 154 -12.93 -7.52 -3.26
C ALA A 154 -13.43 -6.37 -4.18
N ARG A 155 -13.76 -5.22 -3.61
CA ARG A 155 -14.16 -4.03 -4.39
C ARG A 155 -13.00 -3.46 -5.20
N LEU A 156 -11.79 -3.38 -4.64
CA LEU A 156 -10.59 -2.95 -5.36
C LEU A 156 -10.27 -3.89 -6.53
N GLN A 157 -10.36 -5.20 -6.31
CA GLN A 157 -10.14 -6.20 -7.35
C GLN A 157 -11.18 -6.09 -8.49
N ARG A 158 -12.45 -5.82 -8.16
CA ARG A 158 -13.49 -5.58 -9.18
C ARG A 158 -13.25 -4.34 -10.02
N LEU A 159 -12.58 -3.33 -9.50
CA LEU A 159 -12.14 -2.16 -10.27
C LEU A 159 -11.03 -2.47 -11.26
N GLY A 160 -10.37 -3.62 -11.15
CA GLY A 160 -9.22 -4.00 -11.94
C GLY A 160 -7.86 -3.69 -11.28
N ALA A 161 -7.84 -3.37 -9.98
CA ALA A 161 -6.61 -3.28 -9.21
C ALA A 161 -6.13 -4.66 -8.77
N ASP A 162 -4.81 -4.84 -8.75
CA ASP A 162 -4.19 -5.98 -8.08
C ASP A 162 -4.13 -5.69 -6.57
N VAL A 163 -4.36 -6.70 -5.75
CA VAL A 163 -4.27 -6.57 -4.28
C VAL A 163 -3.52 -7.76 -3.72
N ILE A 164 -2.53 -7.49 -2.88
CA ILE A 164 -1.84 -8.51 -2.09
C ILE A 164 -1.94 -8.17 -0.61
N GLU A 165 -2.14 -9.19 0.22
CA GLU A 165 -2.06 -9.09 1.67
C GLU A 165 -0.74 -9.66 2.14
N VAL A 166 0.01 -8.89 2.90
CA VAL A 166 1.38 -9.25 3.29
C VAL A 166 1.56 -9.12 4.80
N PRO A 167 2.25 -10.07 5.45
CA PRO A 167 2.66 -9.91 6.82
C PRO A 167 3.71 -8.79 6.93
N ALA A 168 3.73 -8.11 8.07
CA ALA A 168 4.61 -6.96 8.25
C ALA A 168 6.10 -7.30 8.18
N ASP A 169 6.47 -8.49 8.62
CA ASP A 169 7.86 -8.98 8.69
C ASP A 169 8.42 -9.48 7.34
N ALA A 170 7.54 -9.88 6.41
CA ALA A 170 7.94 -10.43 5.10
C ALA A 170 7.50 -9.54 3.91
N MET A 171 7.14 -8.29 4.17
CA MET A 171 6.55 -7.37 3.19
C MET A 171 7.44 -7.18 1.96
N GLY A 172 8.74 -6.96 2.14
CA GLY A 172 9.67 -6.67 1.05
C GLY A 172 9.73 -7.78 0.01
N ALA A 173 9.87 -9.03 0.45
CA ALA A 173 9.95 -10.19 -0.44
C ALA A 173 8.66 -10.38 -1.25
N HIS A 174 7.51 -10.31 -0.58
CA HIS A 174 6.20 -10.47 -1.23
C HIS A 174 5.92 -9.38 -2.26
N VAL A 175 6.28 -8.14 -1.97
CA VAL A 175 6.06 -7.01 -2.89
C VAL A 175 6.96 -7.11 -4.12
N VAL A 176 8.23 -7.47 -3.94
CA VAL A 176 9.14 -7.68 -5.08
C VAL A 176 8.66 -8.83 -5.96
N GLU A 177 8.21 -9.94 -5.37
CA GLU A 177 7.65 -11.07 -6.12
C GLU A 177 6.42 -10.66 -6.93
N ALA A 178 5.47 -9.94 -6.32
CA ALA A 178 4.28 -9.43 -7.00
C ALA A 178 4.65 -8.50 -8.16
N TYR A 179 5.59 -7.58 -7.95
CA TYR A 179 6.09 -6.68 -8.99
C TYR A 179 6.69 -7.44 -10.18
N LEU A 180 7.57 -8.41 -9.91
CA LEU A 180 8.16 -9.23 -10.96
C LEU A 180 7.11 -10.08 -11.69
N GLY A 181 6.09 -10.55 -10.97
CA GLY A 181 4.95 -11.25 -11.56
C GLY A 181 4.17 -10.36 -12.54
N ILE A 182 3.91 -9.12 -12.17
CA ILE A 182 3.24 -8.12 -13.02
C ILE A 182 4.08 -7.84 -14.27
N LYS A 183 5.38 -7.68 -14.13
CA LYS A 183 6.29 -7.47 -15.28
C LYS A 183 6.27 -8.63 -16.27
N ARG A 184 6.31 -9.86 -15.78
CA ARG A 184 6.23 -11.06 -16.66
C ARG A 184 4.95 -11.14 -17.46
N GLN A 185 3.86 -10.56 -16.98
CA GLN A 185 2.57 -10.50 -17.70
C GLN A 185 2.57 -9.48 -18.85
N GLY A 186 3.62 -8.65 -18.98
CA GLY A 186 3.75 -7.68 -20.07
C GLY A 186 2.71 -6.55 -20.04
N SER A 187 2.16 -6.22 -18.87
CA SER A 187 1.04 -5.28 -18.71
C SER A 187 1.46 -3.85 -18.39
N LEU A 188 2.73 -3.49 -18.57
CA LEU A 188 3.27 -2.15 -18.30
C LEU A 188 3.60 -1.40 -19.58
#